data_61cdfe1994bc96b374aa68826a57f76a
#
_entry.id   61cdfe1994bc96b374aa68826a57f76a
#
_cell.length_a   1.000
_cell.length_b   1.000
_cell.length_c   1.000
_cell.angle_alpha   90.00
_cell.angle_beta   90.00
_cell.angle_gamma   90.00
#
_symmetry.space_group_name_H-M   'P 1'
#
loop_
_entity.id
_entity.type
_entity.pdbx_description
1 polymer ?
#
loop_
_entity_poly.entity_id
_entity_poly.type
_entity_poly.pdbx_seq_one_letter_code
_entity_poly.pdbx_strand_id
1 'polypeptide(L)'
;KFPTICGTGTEDYFCGSYNFENKTTHQYEEFTTPYAGLHQIIRPDGVYRSQQRFGMYRWHILDPIRFEKDLKVTIQDLGWRNDGRYLDQKSDISSVVFWYQTEPHAKFPTLPSVDDLEIVRPF
;
A
#
# COMPACT_ATOMS: atom_id res chain seq x y z
N LYS A 1 20.09 3.78 6.67
CA LYS A 1 19.78 2.69 7.61
C LYS A 1 18.60 1.93 7.06
N PHE A 2 18.72 0.63 6.87
CA PHE A 2 17.63 -0.21 6.38
C PHE A 2 16.51 -0.31 7.44
N PRO A 3 15.24 -0.47 7.00
CA PRO A 3 14.15 -0.78 7.91
C PRO A 3 14.42 -2.08 8.69
N THR A 4 13.87 -2.19 9.88
CA THR A 4 13.94 -3.42 10.68
C THR A 4 13.14 -4.56 10.03
N ILE A 5 12.00 -4.20 9.44
CA ILE A 5 11.17 -5.10 8.65
C ILE A 5 11.06 -4.50 7.26
N CYS A 6 11.38 -5.27 6.25
CA CYS A 6 11.34 -4.85 4.85
C CYS A 6 10.63 -5.90 4.02
N GLY A 7 9.60 -5.50 3.31
CA GLY A 7 8.90 -6.35 2.35
C GLY A 7 9.59 -6.33 0.97
N THR A 8 9.16 -7.22 0.11
CA THR A 8 9.66 -7.39 -1.27
C THR A 8 8.84 -6.61 -2.29
N GLY A 9 7.71 -6.07 -1.90
CA GLY A 9 6.84 -5.23 -2.73
C GLY A 9 5.55 -4.89 -2.00
N THR A 10 4.83 -3.90 -2.49
CA THR A 10 3.54 -3.49 -1.94
C THR A 10 2.52 -4.62 -2.08
N GLU A 11 2.46 -5.27 -3.24
CA GLU A 11 1.56 -6.41 -3.48
C GLU A 11 1.83 -7.57 -2.52
N ASP A 12 3.09 -7.90 -2.28
CA ASP A 12 3.49 -8.98 -1.36
C ASP A 12 3.06 -8.66 0.07
N TYR A 13 3.22 -7.41 0.48
CA TYR A 13 2.80 -6.97 1.80
C TYR A 13 1.28 -7.14 2.01
N PHE A 14 0.47 -6.87 1.00
CA PHE A 14 -0.98 -7.04 1.05
C PHE A 14 -1.47 -8.44 0.60
N CYS A 15 -0.58 -9.43 0.61
CA CYS A 15 -0.85 -10.84 0.27
C CYS A 15 -1.24 -11.08 -1.20
N GLY A 16 -0.77 -10.25 -2.10
CA GLY A 16 -1.05 -10.31 -3.53
C GLY A 16 0.16 -10.68 -4.38
N SER A 17 0.83 -11.77 -4.04
CA SER A 17 2.02 -12.27 -4.74
C SER A 17 1.91 -12.12 -6.26
N TYR A 18 3.03 -11.76 -6.90
CA TYR A 18 3.09 -11.58 -8.35
C TYR A 18 2.10 -10.55 -8.89
N ASN A 19 2.09 -9.35 -8.27
CA ASN A 19 1.34 -8.21 -8.76
C ASN A 19 -0.19 -8.36 -8.73
N PHE A 20 -0.74 -9.14 -7.81
CA PHE A 20 -2.19 -9.43 -7.75
C PHE A 20 -2.78 -10.02 -9.05
N GLU A 21 -1.95 -10.47 -9.97
CA GLU A 21 -2.37 -10.92 -11.27
C GLU A 21 -2.81 -12.38 -11.26
N ASN A 22 -4.01 -12.65 -11.73
CA ASN A 22 -4.40 -13.99 -12.12
C ASN A 22 -3.72 -14.35 -13.44
N LYS A 23 -2.86 -15.37 -13.41
CA LYS A 23 -2.04 -15.77 -14.57
C LYS A 23 -2.85 -16.41 -15.70
N THR A 24 -4.08 -16.82 -15.43
CA THR A 24 -4.98 -17.38 -16.46
C THR A 24 -5.76 -16.30 -17.17
N THR A 25 -6.30 -15.34 -16.41
CA THR A 25 -7.16 -14.28 -16.97
C THR A 25 -6.38 -13.03 -17.38
N HIS A 26 -5.14 -12.87 -16.90
CA HIS A 26 -4.32 -11.67 -17.03
C HIS A 26 -5.04 -10.41 -16.53
N GLN A 27 -5.78 -10.58 -15.43
CA GLN A 27 -6.49 -9.50 -14.75
C GLN A 27 -6.06 -9.45 -13.28
N TYR A 28 -6.21 -8.30 -12.66
CA TYR A 28 -6.16 -8.21 -11.21
C TYR A 28 -7.40 -8.83 -10.61
N GLU A 29 -7.27 -9.51 -9.50
CA GLU A 29 -8.40 -10.10 -8.77
C GLU A 29 -8.55 -9.48 -7.40
N GLU A 30 -9.77 -9.04 -7.11
CA GLU A 30 -10.16 -8.61 -5.77
C GLU A 30 -10.26 -9.82 -4.85
N PHE A 31 -9.80 -9.65 -3.64
CA PHE A 31 -9.98 -10.63 -2.57
C PHE A 31 -10.10 -9.96 -1.22
N THR A 32 -10.79 -10.63 -0.32
CA THR A 32 -10.99 -10.17 1.06
C THR A 32 -10.80 -11.34 2.00
N THR A 33 -9.86 -11.20 2.92
CA THR A 33 -9.65 -12.14 4.02
C THR A 33 -9.78 -11.41 5.37
N PRO A 34 -9.86 -12.10 6.50
CA PRO A 34 -9.95 -11.44 7.81
C PRO A 34 -8.81 -10.47 8.12
N TYR A 35 -7.62 -10.67 7.55
CA TYR A 35 -6.42 -9.93 7.94
C TYR A 35 -5.73 -9.15 6.84
N ALA A 36 -6.02 -9.43 5.59
CA ALA A 36 -5.46 -8.71 4.45
C ALA A 36 -6.37 -8.81 3.23
N GLY A 37 -6.27 -7.86 2.31
CA GLY A 37 -7.01 -7.92 1.06
C GLY A 37 -6.69 -6.78 0.11
N LEU A 38 -7.03 -7.05 -1.14
CA LEU A 38 -7.24 -6.09 -2.21
C LEU A 38 -8.75 -6.03 -2.45
N HIS A 39 -9.43 -5.18 -1.68
CA HIS A 39 -10.89 -5.21 -1.62
C HIS A 39 -11.58 -4.40 -2.71
N GLN A 40 -10.82 -3.60 -3.44
CA GLN A 40 -11.37 -2.75 -4.49
C GLN A 40 -10.34 -2.47 -5.58
N ILE A 41 -10.75 -2.63 -6.83
CA ILE A 41 -10.02 -2.23 -8.01
C ILE A 41 -10.96 -1.34 -8.84
N ILE A 42 -10.56 -0.09 -9.08
CA ILE A 42 -11.31 0.83 -9.93
C ILE A 42 -10.59 0.92 -11.27
N ARG A 43 -11.33 0.78 -12.36
CA ARG A 43 -10.85 0.67 -13.73
C ARG A 43 -9.98 -0.58 -13.97
N PRO A 44 -10.55 -1.78 -13.82
CA PRO A 44 -9.81 -3.03 -13.97
C PRO A 44 -9.63 -3.42 -15.46
N ASP A 45 -9.09 -2.53 -16.27
CA ASP A 45 -8.99 -2.71 -17.73
C ASP A 45 -7.78 -3.56 -18.15
N GLY A 46 -7.39 -4.48 -17.32
CA GLY A 46 -6.19 -5.29 -17.45
C GLY A 46 -5.09 -4.85 -16.51
N VAL A 47 -4.00 -5.59 -16.50
CA VAL A 47 -2.82 -5.30 -15.66
C VAL A 47 -1.93 -4.22 -16.27
N TYR A 48 -1.14 -3.54 -15.43
CA TYR A 48 -0.17 -2.50 -15.83
C TYR A 48 -0.77 -1.34 -16.62
N ARG A 49 -2.03 -0.99 -16.37
CA ARG A 49 -2.67 0.19 -16.96
C ARG A 49 -2.52 1.40 -16.06
N SER A 50 -2.43 2.57 -16.67
CA SER A 50 -2.45 3.84 -15.94
C SER A 50 -3.85 4.15 -15.37
N GLN A 51 -3.89 5.01 -14.37
CA GLN A 51 -5.14 5.50 -13.75
C GLN A 51 -5.98 4.44 -13.04
N GLN A 52 -5.43 3.29 -12.78
CA GLN A 52 -6.05 2.30 -11.91
C GLN A 52 -5.91 2.71 -10.44
N ARG A 53 -6.90 2.36 -9.65
CA ARG A 53 -6.94 2.65 -8.21
C ARG A 53 -7.18 1.39 -7.44
N PHE A 54 -6.49 1.26 -6.33
CA PHE A 54 -6.50 0.04 -5.52
C PHE A 54 -6.82 0.39 -4.07
N GLY A 55 -7.76 -0.31 -3.47
CA GLY A 55 -8.01 -0.29 -2.04
C GLY A 55 -7.44 -1.56 -1.40
N MET A 56 -6.51 -1.41 -0.46
CA MET A 56 -5.81 -2.52 0.18
C MET A 56 -5.82 -2.34 1.69
N TYR A 57 -5.79 -3.45 2.43
CA TYR A 57 -5.65 -3.43 3.88
C TYR A 57 -4.85 -4.62 4.40
N ARG A 58 -4.22 -4.44 5.56
CA ARG A 58 -3.61 -5.51 6.34
C ARG A 58 -3.71 -5.21 7.83
N TRP A 59 -4.08 -6.23 8.58
CA TRP A 59 -4.17 -6.20 10.04
C TRP A 59 -3.15 -7.15 10.65
N HIS A 60 -2.19 -6.61 11.38
CA HIS A 60 -1.16 -7.37 12.09
C HIS A 60 -1.67 -7.93 13.43
N ILE A 61 -2.73 -8.73 13.40
CA ILE A 61 -3.33 -9.33 14.60
C ILE A 61 -2.60 -10.60 14.97
N LEU A 62 -2.30 -11.46 13.99
CA LEU A 62 -1.60 -12.72 14.20
C LEU A 62 -0.07 -12.56 14.21
N ASP A 63 0.43 -11.52 13.56
CA ASP A 63 1.85 -11.21 13.41
C ASP A 63 2.17 -9.78 13.88
N PRO A 64 1.92 -9.42 15.16
CA PRO A 64 2.02 -8.06 15.62
C PRO A 64 3.44 -7.50 15.49
N ILE A 65 3.54 -6.29 14.93
CA ILE A 65 4.80 -5.55 14.84
C ILE A 65 4.99 -4.81 16.17
N ARG A 66 6.03 -5.17 16.91
CA ARG A 66 6.34 -4.58 18.21
C ARG A 66 7.43 -3.54 18.09
N PHE A 67 7.30 -2.46 18.84
CA PHE A 67 8.31 -1.41 18.95
C PHE A 67 8.40 -0.92 20.41
N GLU A 68 9.55 -0.36 20.79
CA GLU A 68 9.80 0.10 22.14
C GLU A 68 9.84 1.63 22.29
N LYS A 69 10.37 2.32 21.27
CA LYS A 69 10.58 3.77 21.33
C LYS A 69 9.91 4.54 20.21
N ASP A 70 10.03 4.04 19.01
CA ASP A 70 9.52 4.72 17.82
C ASP A 70 9.04 3.71 16.77
N LEU A 71 8.11 4.16 15.95
CA LEU A 71 7.60 3.41 14.80
C LEU A 71 7.58 4.33 13.59
N LYS A 72 8.19 3.88 12.50
CA LYS A 72 8.09 4.52 11.19
C LYS A 72 7.61 3.50 10.17
N VAL A 73 6.49 3.77 9.55
CA VAL A 73 5.93 2.96 8.48
C VAL A 73 6.08 3.70 7.16
N THR A 74 6.54 3.01 6.13
CA THR A 74 6.67 3.56 4.78
C THR A 74 6.15 2.57 3.77
N ILE A 75 5.57 3.07 2.69
CA ILE A 75 5.12 2.27 1.55
C ILE A 75 5.96 2.64 0.34
N GLN A 76 6.39 1.63 -0.39
CA GLN A 76 7.18 1.82 -1.61
C GLN A 76 6.28 2.29 -2.74
N ASP A 77 6.72 3.31 -3.46
CA ASP A 77 6.12 3.78 -4.71
C ASP A 77 7.15 3.64 -5.84
N LEU A 78 7.20 2.47 -6.42
CA LEU A 78 8.21 2.07 -7.39
C LEU A 78 7.56 1.27 -8.52
N GLY A 79 7.88 1.66 -9.75
CA GLY A 79 7.46 0.95 -10.95
C GLY A 79 8.64 0.43 -11.75
N TRP A 80 8.31 -0.06 -12.94
CA TRP A 80 9.27 -0.65 -13.87
C TRP A 80 9.28 0.08 -15.21
N ARG A 81 10.45 0.18 -15.79
CA ARG A 81 10.67 0.57 -17.18
C ARG A 81 11.06 -0.64 -18.00
N ASN A 82 11.08 -0.48 -19.32
CA ASN A 82 11.70 -1.44 -20.21
C ASN A 82 13.16 -1.70 -19.82
N ASP A 83 13.69 -2.85 -20.19
CA ASP A 83 15.05 -3.28 -19.92
C ASP A 83 15.38 -3.50 -18.42
N GLY A 84 14.39 -3.84 -17.61
CA GLY A 84 14.58 -4.16 -16.19
C GLY A 84 14.99 -2.99 -15.30
N ARG A 85 14.75 -1.76 -15.76
CA ARG A 85 15.04 -0.55 -14.99
C ARG A 85 13.88 -0.15 -14.10
N TYR A 86 14.19 0.44 -12.94
CA TYR A 86 13.19 1.02 -12.07
C TYR A 86 12.62 2.32 -12.65
N LEU A 87 11.35 2.54 -12.40
CA LEU A 87 10.64 3.79 -12.64
C LEU A 87 10.33 4.45 -11.30
N ASP A 88 10.79 5.68 -11.14
CA ASP A 88 10.35 6.54 -10.06
C ASP A 88 8.91 6.98 -10.37
N GLN A 89 7.96 6.39 -9.67
CA GLN A 89 6.54 6.70 -9.82
C GLN A 89 6.17 7.91 -8.96
N LYS A 90 5.07 8.55 -9.34
CA LYS A 90 4.44 9.63 -8.58
C LYS A 90 2.95 9.30 -8.44
N SER A 91 2.69 8.21 -7.72
CA SER A 91 1.33 7.76 -7.45
C SER A 91 0.69 8.63 -6.36
N ASP A 92 -0.60 8.87 -6.47
CA ASP A 92 -1.39 9.44 -5.40
C ASP A 92 -1.71 8.34 -4.38
N ILE A 93 -1.06 8.39 -3.22
CA ILE A 93 -1.17 7.35 -2.18
C ILE A 93 -1.68 7.96 -0.89
N SER A 94 -2.84 7.50 -0.45
CA SER A 94 -3.36 7.79 0.88
C SER A 94 -3.24 6.56 1.76
N SER A 95 -2.78 6.73 2.99
CA SER A 95 -2.64 5.62 3.93
C SER A 95 -3.06 5.99 5.35
N VAL A 96 -3.57 5.01 6.07
CA VAL A 96 -3.91 5.12 7.48
C VAL A 96 -3.24 3.97 8.23
N VAL A 97 -2.62 4.26 9.35
CA VAL A 97 -1.99 3.29 10.23
C VAL A 97 -2.63 3.38 11.62
N PHE A 98 -3.02 2.24 12.17
CA PHE A 98 -3.49 2.13 13.55
C PHE A 98 -2.46 1.40 14.38
N TRP A 99 -2.20 1.90 15.60
CA TRP A 99 -1.27 1.27 16.53
C TRP A 99 -1.69 1.52 17.98
N TYR A 100 -1.10 0.78 18.89
CA TYR A 100 -1.24 0.97 20.32
C TYR A 100 0.09 1.38 20.92
N GLN A 101 0.09 2.35 21.80
CA GLN A 101 1.27 2.79 22.54
C GLN A 101 0.92 3.23 23.94
N THR A 102 1.92 3.26 24.82
CA THR A 102 1.81 3.84 26.16
C THR A 102 2.07 5.33 26.11
N GLU A 103 1.44 6.07 27.02
CA GLU A 103 1.69 7.49 27.22
C GLU A 103 2.97 7.74 28.05
N PRO A 104 3.64 8.91 27.89
CA PRO A 104 3.33 10.00 26.95
C PRO A 104 3.81 9.74 25.54
N HIS A 105 3.12 10.31 24.56
CA HIS A 105 3.51 10.22 23.14
C HIS A 105 4.14 11.53 22.63
N ALA A 106 4.91 11.44 21.55
CA ALA A 106 5.38 12.61 20.81
C ALA A 106 4.21 13.28 20.05
N LYS A 107 4.35 14.58 19.77
CA LYS A 107 3.35 15.30 18.98
C LYS A 107 3.18 14.66 17.62
N PHE A 108 1.95 14.38 17.23
CA PHE A 108 1.63 13.85 15.91
C PHE A 108 1.83 14.90 14.81
N PRO A 109 2.12 14.47 13.58
CA PRO A 109 2.11 15.34 12.42
C PRO A 109 0.76 16.05 12.26
N THR A 110 0.77 17.24 11.69
CA THR A 110 -0.47 17.91 11.29
C THR A 110 -1.14 17.10 10.19
N LEU A 111 -2.45 16.91 10.30
CA LEU A 111 -3.22 16.27 9.23
C LEU A 111 -3.13 17.13 7.95
N PRO A 112 -3.11 16.49 6.77
CA PRO A 112 -3.24 17.18 5.51
C PRO A 112 -4.53 18.01 5.45
N SER A 113 -4.55 19.02 4.59
CA SER A 113 -5.76 19.77 4.34
C SER A 113 -6.83 18.92 3.64
N VAL A 114 -8.07 19.38 3.64
CA VAL A 114 -9.14 18.67 2.93
C VAL A 114 -8.83 18.56 1.44
N ASP A 115 -8.24 19.59 0.87
CA ASP A 115 -7.87 19.64 -0.55
C ASP A 115 -6.75 18.64 -0.87
N ASP A 116 -5.78 18.47 0.05
CA ASP A 116 -4.70 17.47 -0.10
C ASP A 116 -5.21 16.02 0.00
N LEU A 117 -6.38 15.82 0.58
CA LEU A 117 -7.02 14.50 0.72
C LEU A 117 -8.03 14.22 -0.40
N GLU A 118 -8.27 15.14 -1.30
CA GLU A 118 -9.19 14.97 -2.40
C GLU A 118 -8.65 13.95 -3.40
N ILE A 119 -9.49 12.97 -3.75
CA ILE A 119 -9.18 12.02 -4.83
C ILE A 119 -9.47 12.72 -6.15
N VAL A 120 -8.43 13.19 -6.81
CA VAL A 120 -8.56 13.84 -8.13
C VAL A 120 -9.13 12.85 -9.14
N ARG A 121 -10.28 13.17 -9.72
CA ARG A 121 -10.86 12.38 -10.81
C ARG A 121 -10.14 12.73 -12.11
N PRO A 122 -9.59 11.76 -12.85
CA PRO A 122 -9.12 12.02 -14.20
C PRO A 122 -10.33 12.37 -15.08
N PHE A 123 -10.19 13.43 -15.83
CA PHE A 123 -11.17 13.86 -16.82
C PHE A 123 -11.22 12.90 -18.01
#